data_e2078586db130bcb67e1e7aa40fdf101
#
_entry.id   e2078586db130bcb67e1e7aa40fdf101
#
_cell.length_a   1.000
_cell.length_b   1.000
_cell.length_c   1.000
_cell.angle_alpha   90.00
_cell.angle_beta   90.00
_cell.angle_gamma   90.00
#
_symmetry.space_group_name_H-M   'P 1'
#
loop_
_entity.id
_entity.type
_entity.pdbx_description
1 polymer ?
#
loop_
_entity_poly.entity_id
_entity_poly.type
_entity_poly.pdbx_seq_one_letter_code
_entity_poly.pdbx_strand_id
1 'polypeptide(L)'
;TFVEQRHGALYAATHVYHTSWFFALWALMALGGMAAIWRMRLWRRLGVMLLHAALLLILAGAAASWLTSSEGTLHLRKGQPADCYTIKDSQLSASLPFQQMTLQGFSVVCYPGTEAPQDFQSQVTYITADRQHHEATISMNHILEVEGYRFYQTSFDPDRQGSVLTVNYDPWGTPISYGGYVLLALSMVWLLIDRRETFGRLLRSPLLRHGATLMLLIVCSMSVHARSVPTITAERANRLAEMPVVYNDRIAPLNTLARDFLLKLYGRTSYKGLTAEQVLYGWMQRPETWSDEPMLLVKDSKLRQQLGIDGKYARLADLFDNTGQYRLQQLIASGGET
;
A
#
# COMPACT_ATOMS: atom_id res chain seq x y z
N THR A 1 -1.05 2.53 -11.10
CA THR A 1 -1.89 3.14 -12.16
C THR A 1 -2.45 2.09 -13.11
N PHE A 2 -3.48 2.45 -13.92
CA PHE A 2 -4.07 1.53 -14.91
C PHE A 2 -3.03 1.07 -15.97
N VAL A 3 -2.14 1.97 -16.37
CA VAL A 3 -1.03 1.67 -17.30
C VAL A 3 -0.05 0.68 -16.68
N GLU A 4 0.28 0.87 -15.43
CA GLU A 4 1.19 0.02 -14.66
C GLU A 4 0.63 -1.40 -14.48
N GLN A 5 -0.69 -1.53 -14.22
CA GLN A 5 -1.35 -2.83 -14.14
C GLN A 5 -1.38 -3.61 -15.46
N ARG A 6 -1.43 -2.89 -16.61
CA ARG A 6 -1.45 -3.53 -17.94
C ARG A 6 -0.08 -3.83 -18.53
N HIS A 7 0.88 -2.95 -18.30
CA HIS A 7 2.18 -2.98 -19.02
C HIS A 7 3.39 -3.12 -18.09
N GLY A 8 3.17 -3.13 -16.77
CA GLY A 8 4.22 -3.23 -15.76
C GLY A 8 4.80 -1.87 -15.35
N ALA A 9 5.52 -1.87 -14.21
CA ALA A 9 6.05 -0.66 -13.59
C ALA A 9 7.12 0.04 -14.45
N LEU A 10 7.99 -0.74 -15.12
CA LEU A 10 9.05 -0.20 -15.98
C LEU A 10 8.48 0.56 -17.18
N TYR A 11 7.44 0.01 -17.80
CA TYR A 11 6.77 0.68 -18.93
C TYR A 11 6.12 1.99 -18.48
N ALA A 12 5.42 1.99 -17.33
CA ALA A 12 4.82 3.20 -16.78
C ALA A 12 5.88 4.26 -16.41
N ALA A 13 7.02 3.85 -15.87
CA ALA A 13 8.13 4.75 -15.57
C ALA A 13 8.64 5.45 -16.84
N THR A 14 8.94 4.71 -17.90
CA THR A 14 9.54 5.25 -19.13
C THR A 14 8.55 6.03 -20.01
N HIS A 15 7.28 5.59 -20.11
CA HIS A 15 6.30 6.16 -21.05
C HIS A 15 5.33 7.16 -20.42
N VAL A 16 5.30 7.25 -19.09
CA VAL A 16 4.44 8.20 -18.39
C VAL A 16 5.26 9.12 -17.51
N TYR A 17 5.94 8.60 -16.49
CA TYR A 17 6.55 9.42 -15.45
C TYR A 17 7.80 10.17 -15.87
N HIS A 18 8.63 9.62 -16.78
CA HIS A 18 9.87 10.26 -17.27
C HIS A 18 9.68 11.00 -18.61
N THR A 19 8.43 11.30 -18.99
CA THR A 19 8.15 11.98 -20.25
C THR A 19 8.06 13.50 -20.11
N SER A 20 8.47 14.22 -21.16
CA SER A 20 8.44 15.69 -21.17
C SER A 20 7.04 16.28 -20.97
N TRP A 21 5.98 15.60 -21.47
CA TRP A 21 4.62 16.06 -21.27
C TRP A 21 4.18 15.98 -19.80
N PHE A 22 4.63 14.96 -19.08
CA PHE A 22 4.34 14.80 -17.66
C PHE A 22 4.98 15.92 -16.83
N PHE A 23 6.25 16.24 -17.11
CA PHE A 23 6.92 17.40 -16.51
C PHE A 23 6.26 18.73 -16.88
N ALA A 24 5.81 18.89 -18.13
CA ALA A 24 5.07 20.08 -18.55
C ALA A 24 3.75 20.27 -17.76
N LEU A 25 3.04 19.19 -17.47
CA LEU A 25 1.84 19.25 -16.63
C LEU A 25 2.16 19.69 -15.19
N TRP A 26 3.25 19.18 -14.60
CA TRP A 26 3.69 19.61 -13.27
C TRP A 26 4.10 21.08 -13.25
N ALA A 27 4.83 21.53 -14.27
CA ALA A 27 5.21 22.94 -14.43
C ALA A 27 3.97 23.84 -14.58
N LEU A 28 2.98 23.41 -15.38
CA LEU A 28 1.72 24.12 -15.54
C LEU A 28 0.94 24.21 -14.22
N MET A 29 0.92 23.15 -13.44
CA MET A 29 0.29 23.12 -12.13
C MET A 29 1.00 24.07 -11.15
N ALA A 30 2.34 24.12 -11.15
CA ALA A 30 3.11 25.06 -10.33
C ALA A 30 2.84 26.51 -10.72
N LEU A 31 2.83 26.82 -12.03
CA LEU A 31 2.50 28.14 -12.55
C LEU A 31 1.06 28.55 -12.20
N GLY A 32 0.11 27.62 -12.31
CA GLY A 32 -1.27 27.81 -11.89
C GLY A 32 -1.41 28.13 -10.40
N GLY A 33 -0.67 27.42 -9.54
CA GLY A 33 -0.59 27.68 -8.11
C GLY A 33 -0.02 29.08 -7.78
N MET A 34 1.05 29.48 -8.44
CA MET A 34 1.63 30.82 -8.28
C MET A 34 0.66 31.91 -8.77
N ALA A 35 0.05 31.70 -9.93
CA ALA A 35 -0.95 32.64 -10.46
C ALA A 35 -2.18 32.77 -9.53
N ALA A 36 -2.63 31.67 -8.93
CA ALA A 36 -3.70 31.68 -7.95
C ALA A 36 -3.34 32.50 -6.71
N ILE A 37 -2.14 32.30 -6.17
CA ILE A 37 -1.63 33.10 -5.03
C ILE A 37 -1.69 34.59 -5.37
N TRP A 38 -1.23 34.98 -6.55
CA TRP A 38 -1.18 36.38 -6.95
C TRP A 38 -2.56 36.93 -7.29
N ARG A 39 -3.26 36.33 -8.24
CA ARG A 39 -4.55 36.83 -8.76
C ARG A 39 -5.63 36.87 -7.68
N MET A 40 -5.70 35.86 -6.84
CA MET A 40 -6.67 35.76 -5.75
C MET A 40 -6.23 36.48 -4.48
N ARG A 41 -5.03 37.10 -4.47
CA ARG A 41 -4.45 37.80 -3.30
C ARG A 41 -4.47 36.94 -2.06
N LEU A 42 -4.03 35.66 -2.17
CA LEU A 42 -4.10 34.67 -1.08
C LEU A 42 -3.28 35.07 0.15
N TRP A 43 -2.30 35.99 0.01
CA TRP A 43 -1.57 36.56 1.16
C TRP A 43 -2.48 37.24 2.21
N ARG A 44 -3.73 37.57 1.84
CA ARG A 44 -4.74 38.08 2.79
C ARG A 44 -5.38 36.98 3.63
N ARG A 45 -5.20 35.70 3.26
CA ARG A 45 -5.73 34.50 3.92
C ARG A 45 -4.60 33.55 4.21
N LEU A 46 -3.98 33.72 5.39
CA LEU A 46 -2.73 33.05 5.75
C LEU A 46 -2.81 31.52 5.58
N GLY A 47 -3.87 30.89 6.07
CA GLY A 47 -4.02 29.42 5.97
C GLY A 47 -4.04 28.90 4.54
N VAL A 48 -4.82 29.57 3.66
CA VAL A 48 -4.90 29.18 2.23
C VAL A 48 -3.60 29.50 1.50
N MET A 49 -2.94 30.61 1.83
CA MET A 49 -1.62 30.93 1.29
C MET A 49 -0.59 29.88 1.66
N LEU A 50 -0.50 29.48 2.93
CA LEU A 50 0.45 28.48 3.40
C LEU A 50 0.18 27.11 2.75
N LEU A 51 -1.09 26.75 2.52
CA LEU A 51 -1.45 25.53 1.80
C LEU A 51 -0.88 25.52 0.38
N HIS A 52 -1.06 26.60 -0.38
CA HIS A 52 -0.54 26.71 -1.75
C HIS A 52 0.99 26.78 -1.75
N ALA A 53 1.59 27.49 -0.81
CA ALA A 53 3.05 27.54 -0.66
C ALA A 53 3.63 26.17 -0.32
N ALA A 54 2.96 25.39 0.52
CA ALA A 54 3.36 24.02 0.86
C ALA A 54 3.34 23.10 -0.37
N LEU A 55 2.27 23.17 -1.18
CA LEU A 55 2.17 22.41 -2.43
C LEU A 55 3.27 22.80 -3.42
N LEU A 56 3.54 24.10 -3.58
CA LEU A 56 4.63 24.59 -4.43
C LEU A 56 6.01 24.13 -3.92
N LEU A 57 6.19 24.09 -2.61
CA LEU A 57 7.45 23.61 -2.00
C LEU A 57 7.63 22.10 -2.24
N ILE A 58 6.56 21.31 -2.15
CA ILE A 58 6.60 19.87 -2.49
C ILE A 58 6.97 19.68 -3.97
N LEU A 59 6.38 20.47 -4.88
CA LEU A 59 6.71 20.43 -6.30
C LEU A 59 8.18 20.85 -6.55
N ALA A 60 8.66 21.86 -5.86
CA ALA A 60 10.06 22.28 -5.93
C ALA A 60 11.00 21.20 -5.42
N GLY A 61 10.63 20.50 -4.32
CA GLY A 61 11.37 19.35 -3.83
C GLY A 61 11.42 18.20 -4.84
N ALA A 62 10.29 17.87 -5.47
CA ALA A 62 10.25 16.86 -6.52
C ALA A 62 11.13 17.24 -7.74
N ALA A 63 11.14 18.51 -8.13
CA ALA A 63 12.01 19.02 -9.19
C ALA A 63 13.49 18.96 -8.78
N ALA A 64 13.81 19.28 -7.52
CA ALA A 64 15.17 19.16 -6.99
C ALA A 64 15.62 17.70 -6.98
N SER A 65 14.79 16.75 -6.51
CA SER A 65 15.10 15.32 -6.59
C SER A 65 15.40 14.90 -8.04
N TRP A 66 14.55 15.29 -8.97
CA TRP A 66 14.76 14.94 -10.39
C TRP A 66 16.09 15.46 -10.94
N LEU A 67 16.54 16.65 -10.49
CA LEU A 67 17.79 17.27 -10.95
C LEU A 67 19.03 16.75 -10.23
N THR A 68 18.92 16.37 -8.96
CA THR A 68 20.10 16.14 -8.09
C THR A 68 20.19 14.74 -7.52
N SER A 69 19.11 13.93 -7.59
CA SER A 69 19.16 12.58 -7.07
C SER A 69 19.95 11.62 -7.95
N SER A 70 20.59 10.67 -7.30
CA SER A 70 21.27 9.55 -7.96
C SER A 70 20.72 8.26 -7.37
N GLU A 71 20.30 7.35 -8.24
CA GLU A 71 19.84 6.01 -7.88
C GLU A 71 20.73 4.97 -8.57
N GLY A 72 21.07 3.90 -7.85
CA GLY A 72 21.87 2.84 -8.41
C GLY A 72 21.76 1.54 -7.64
N THR A 73 22.56 0.58 -8.04
CA THR A 73 22.58 -0.78 -7.49
C THR A 73 23.98 -1.11 -7.01
N LEU A 74 24.07 -1.62 -5.79
CA LEU A 74 25.29 -2.12 -5.17
C LEU A 74 25.16 -3.63 -4.97
N HIS A 75 25.95 -4.41 -5.70
CA HIS A 75 26.03 -5.85 -5.52
C HIS A 75 27.19 -6.21 -4.60
N LEU A 76 26.90 -6.80 -3.48
CA LEU A 76 27.88 -7.22 -2.47
C LEU A 76 27.99 -8.74 -2.45
N ARG A 77 29.21 -9.24 -2.49
CA ARG A 77 29.54 -10.66 -2.23
C ARG A 77 30.20 -10.78 -0.87
N LYS A 78 29.92 -11.88 -0.16
CA LYS A 78 30.46 -12.13 1.18
C LYS A 78 31.97 -12.07 1.20
N GLY A 79 32.51 -11.22 2.10
CA GLY A 79 33.95 -11.03 2.28
C GLY A 79 34.62 -10.20 1.19
N GLN A 80 33.91 -9.76 0.15
CA GLN A 80 34.48 -8.90 -0.89
C GLN A 80 34.14 -7.44 -0.60
N PRO A 81 35.11 -6.54 -0.52
CA PRO A 81 34.87 -5.11 -0.35
C PRO A 81 34.40 -4.51 -1.67
N ALA A 82 33.42 -3.60 -1.59
CA ALA A 82 32.97 -2.76 -2.70
C ALA A 82 33.12 -1.29 -2.31
N ASP A 83 33.62 -0.48 -3.26
CA ASP A 83 33.86 0.96 -3.13
C ASP A 83 33.01 1.80 -4.08
N CYS A 84 32.29 1.14 -4.98
CA CYS A 84 31.45 1.79 -5.99
C CYS A 84 30.13 1.04 -6.19
N TYR A 85 29.13 1.77 -6.70
CA TYR A 85 27.83 1.23 -7.11
C TYR A 85 27.54 1.58 -8.57
N THR A 86 26.71 0.79 -9.23
CA THR A 86 26.31 1.02 -10.63
C THR A 86 25.11 1.96 -10.68
N ILE A 87 25.22 3.07 -11.39
CA ILE A 87 24.13 4.04 -11.57
C ILE A 87 23.02 3.41 -12.43
N LYS A 88 21.78 3.59 -12.03
CA LYS A 88 20.59 3.16 -12.78
C LYS A 88 20.59 3.83 -14.16
N ASP A 89 20.16 3.10 -15.19
CA ASP A 89 20.06 3.54 -16.58
C ASP A 89 21.39 3.91 -17.28
N SER A 90 22.50 3.81 -16.56
CA SER A 90 23.83 3.93 -17.15
C SER A 90 24.73 2.82 -16.59
N GLN A 91 25.61 2.27 -17.38
CA GLN A 91 26.59 1.29 -16.87
C GLN A 91 27.79 1.99 -16.18
N LEU A 92 27.60 3.24 -15.80
CA LEU A 92 28.62 4.02 -15.10
C LEU A 92 28.64 3.65 -13.62
N SER A 93 29.84 3.53 -13.06
CA SER A 93 30.04 3.34 -11.63
C SER A 93 30.24 4.69 -10.95
N ALA A 94 29.61 4.85 -9.78
CA ALA A 94 29.84 5.98 -8.88
C ALA A 94 30.46 5.47 -7.58
N SER A 95 31.34 6.27 -7.01
CA SER A 95 31.99 5.95 -5.74
C SER A 95 30.99 6.03 -4.58
N LEU A 96 31.14 5.14 -3.61
CA LEU A 96 30.41 5.23 -2.34
C LEU A 96 30.88 6.46 -1.53
N PRO A 97 30.06 6.99 -0.60
CA PRO A 97 30.45 8.14 0.23
C PRO A 97 31.54 7.79 1.28
N PHE A 98 31.82 6.54 1.44
CA PHE A 98 32.80 5.99 2.37
C PHE A 98 33.81 5.08 1.64
N GLN A 99 34.89 4.65 2.31
CA GLN A 99 36.00 3.97 1.64
C GLN A 99 35.61 2.64 1.03
N GLN A 100 34.84 1.82 1.77
CA GLN A 100 34.37 0.51 1.28
C GLN A 100 33.24 -0.04 2.14
N MET A 101 32.44 -0.92 1.56
CA MET A 101 31.43 -1.72 2.25
C MET A 101 31.66 -3.21 1.96
N THR A 102 31.53 -4.05 2.97
CA THR A 102 31.74 -5.50 2.85
C THR A 102 30.54 -6.24 3.44
N LEU A 103 30.01 -7.22 2.72
CA LEU A 103 28.98 -8.12 3.24
C LEU A 103 29.62 -9.16 4.16
N GLN A 104 29.22 -9.19 5.41
CA GLN A 104 29.64 -10.20 6.39
C GLN A 104 28.77 -11.46 6.32
N GLY A 105 27.47 -11.28 6.14
CA GLY A 105 26.52 -12.37 6.03
C GLY A 105 25.18 -11.92 5.49
N PHE A 106 24.48 -12.88 4.92
CA PHE A 106 23.09 -12.71 4.48
C PHE A 106 22.26 -13.80 5.16
N SER A 107 21.11 -13.43 5.71
CA SER A 107 20.20 -14.37 6.35
C SER A 107 18.75 -14.09 5.96
N VAL A 108 17.98 -15.16 5.84
CA VAL A 108 16.53 -15.10 5.65
C VAL A 108 15.89 -15.44 6.99
N VAL A 109 15.18 -14.48 7.57
CA VAL A 109 14.40 -14.71 8.79
C VAL A 109 13.03 -15.20 8.37
N CYS A 110 12.62 -16.37 8.87
CA CYS A 110 11.31 -16.94 8.58
C CYS A 110 10.32 -16.68 9.71
N TYR A 111 9.02 -16.73 9.41
CA TYR A 111 8.00 -16.73 10.44
C TYR A 111 8.15 -17.95 11.35
N PRO A 112 7.91 -17.81 12.67
CA PRO A 112 8.06 -18.92 13.60
C PRO A 112 7.27 -20.17 13.17
N GLY A 113 7.97 -21.33 13.09
CA GLY A 113 7.38 -22.59 12.72
C GLY A 113 7.10 -22.79 11.23
N THR A 114 7.61 -21.93 10.35
CA THR A 114 7.41 -22.03 8.90
C THR A 114 8.71 -21.77 8.13
N GLU A 115 8.74 -22.13 6.84
CA GLU A 115 9.80 -21.76 5.90
C GLU A 115 9.50 -20.46 5.13
N ALA A 116 8.34 -19.83 5.41
CA ALA A 116 7.95 -18.60 4.74
C ALA A 116 8.83 -17.43 5.20
N PRO A 117 9.50 -16.70 4.29
CA PRO A 117 10.36 -15.60 4.65
C PRO A 117 9.58 -14.43 5.25
N GLN A 118 10.03 -13.96 6.40
CA GLN A 118 9.52 -12.77 7.08
C GLN A 118 10.36 -11.54 6.75
N ASP A 119 11.69 -11.69 6.70
CA ASP A 119 12.63 -10.62 6.46
C ASP A 119 13.90 -11.14 5.77
N PHE A 120 14.56 -10.27 5.02
CA PHE A 120 15.84 -10.52 4.38
C PHE A 120 16.86 -9.56 4.98
N GLN A 121 17.90 -10.10 5.62
CA GLN A 121 18.86 -9.31 6.38
C GLN A 121 20.27 -9.46 5.81
N SER A 122 20.88 -8.32 5.48
CA SER A 122 22.29 -8.20 5.09
C SER A 122 23.08 -7.56 6.21
N GLN A 123 24.00 -8.32 6.79
CA GLN A 123 24.96 -7.80 7.75
C GLN A 123 26.16 -7.24 6.99
N VAL A 124 26.39 -5.95 7.12
CA VAL A 124 27.46 -5.23 6.42
C VAL A 124 28.39 -4.53 7.39
N THR A 125 29.66 -4.44 6.99
CA THR A 125 30.64 -3.54 7.62
C THR A 125 31.04 -2.48 6.61
N TYR A 126 31.16 -1.25 7.04
CA TYR A 126 31.63 -0.15 6.18
C TYR A 126 32.68 0.67 6.92
N ILE A 127 33.58 1.28 6.15
CA ILE A 127 34.68 2.08 6.66
C ILE A 127 34.46 3.52 6.21
N THR A 128 34.21 4.42 7.16
CA THR A 128 34.02 5.84 6.93
C THR A 128 35.31 6.55 6.51
N ALA A 129 35.22 7.79 6.04
CA ALA A 129 36.38 8.56 5.59
C ALA A 129 37.44 8.76 6.67
N ASP A 130 37.05 8.80 7.95
CA ASP A 130 37.92 8.87 9.13
C ASP A 130 38.48 7.51 9.57
N ARG A 131 38.34 6.47 8.73
CA ARG A 131 38.81 5.09 8.95
C ARG A 131 38.17 4.37 10.14
N GLN A 132 37.00 4.80 10.56
CA GLN A 132 36.26 4.07 11.57
C GLN A 132 35.47 2.93 10.94
N HIS A 133 35.46 1.78 11.61
CA HIS A 133 34.71 0.60 11.22
C HIS A 133 33.34 0.63 11.87
N HIS A 134 32.31 0.49 11.07
CA HIS A 134 30.92 0.42 11.52
C HIS A 134 30.30 -0.87 11.05
N GLU A 135 29.42 -1.43 11.87
CA GLU A 135 28.60 -2.58 11.53
C GLU A 135 27.14 -2.15 11.42
N ALA A 136 26.43 -2.65 10.44
CA ALA A 136 25.01 -2.38 10.25
C ALA A 136 24.30 -3.61 9.71
N THR A 137 23.00 -3.71 10.01
CA THR A 137 22.11 -4.70 9.41
C THR A 137 21.12 -3.97 8.54
N ILE A 138 21.08 -4.30 7.25
CA ILE A 138 20.13 -3.75 6.29
C ILE A 138 19.06 -4.81 6.05
N SER A 139 17.78 -4.44 6.16
CA SER A 139 16.67 -5.35 5.91
C SER A 139 15.54 -4.67 5.13
N MET A 140 14.47 -5.41 4.83
CA MET A 140 13.32 -4.87 4.08
C MET A 140 12.71 -3.64 4.75
N ASN A 141 12.73 -3.56 6.08
CA ASN A 141 12.14 -2.49 6.86
C ASN A 141 13.16 -1.64 7.64
N HIS A 142 14.44 -1.99 7.56
CA HIS A 142 15.51 -1.28 8.25
C HIS A 142 16.60 -0.92 7.25
N ILE A 143 16.58 0.34 6.83
CA ILE A 143 17.53 0.88 5.86
C ILE A 143 18.80 1.37 6.58
N LEU A 144 19.93 1.36 5.87
CA LEU A 144 21.13 2.05 6.30
C LEU A 144 21.16 3.46 5.67
N GLU A 145 21.33 4.48 6.50
CA GLU A 145 21.49 5.87 6.06
C GLU A 145 22.84 6.40 6.54
N VAL A 146 23.72 6.75 5.59
CA VAL A 146 25.08 7.25 5.86
C VAL A 146 25.39 8.37 4.88
N GLU A 147 25.80 9.54 5.38
CA GLU A 147 26.19 10.72 4.59
C GLU A 147 25.17 11.13 3.53
N GLY A 148 23.85 10.93 3.83
CA GLY A 148 22.76 11.25 2.93
C GLY A 148 22.46 10.18 1.88
N TYR A 149 23.26 9.11 1.83
CA TYR A 149 22.97 7.91 1.05
C TYR A 149 22.10 6.94 1.82
N ARG A 150 21.14 6.33 1.13
CA ARG A 150 20.21 5.33 1.67
C ARG A 150 20.40 4.02 0.95
N PHE A 151 20.59 2.95 1.71
CA PHE A 151 20.79 1.60 1.21
C PHE A 151 19.59 0.74 1.59
N TYR A 152 18.95 0.14 0.58
CA TYR A 152 17.75 -0.68 0.72
C TYR A 152 18.03 -2.11 0.31
N GLN A 153 17.56 -3.08 1.07
CA GLN A 153 17.59 -4.49 0.66
C GLN A 153 16.62 -4.72 -0.50
N THR A 154 17.13 -5.11 -1.67
CA THR A 154 16.32 -5.28 -2.88
C THR A 154 16.24 -6.72 -3.34
N SER A 155 17.39 -7.41 -3.38
CA SER A 155 17.48 -8.79 -3.85
C SER A 155 18.69 -9.48 -3.21
N PHE A 156 18.87 -10.75 -3.52
CA PHE A 156 20.03 -11.55 -3.07
C PHE A 156 20.36 -12.61 -4.09
N ASP A 157 21.57 -13.14 -4.02
CA ASP A 157 22.00 -14.21 -4.91
C ASP A 157 21.38 -15.55 -4.52
N PRO A 158 21.08 -16.43 -5.49
CA PRO A 158 20.49 -17.75 -5.22
C PRO A 158 21.31 -18.62 -4.26
N ASP A 159 22.64 -18.43 -4.23
CA ASP A 159 23.56 -19.13 -3.32
C ASP A 159 23.59 -18.55 -1.91
N ARG A 160 22.84 -17.47 -1.65
CA ARG A 160 22.80 -16.71 -0.38
C ARG A 160 24.15 -16.17 0.07
N GLN A 161 25.13 -16.07 -0.84
CA GLN A 161 26.47 -15.52 -0.60
C GLN A 161 26.60 -14.08 -1.09
N GLY A 162 25.56 -13.53 -1.69
CA GLY A 162 25.54 -12.15 -2.16
C GLY A 162 24.22 -11.45 -1.87
N SER A 163 24.29 -10.15 -1.77
CA SER A 163 23.16 -9.26 -1.55
C SER A 163 23.19 -8.12 -2.55
N VAL A 164 22.01 -7.73 -3.04
CA VAL A 164 21.84 -6.63 -3.96
C VAL A 164 21.08 -5.52 -3.21
N LEU A 165 21.74 -4.38 -3.07
CA LEU A 165 21.20 -3.19 -2.41
C LEU A 165 20.88 -2.14 -3.45
N THR A 166 19.74 -1.47 -3.32
CA THR A 166 19.48 -0.21 -4.02
C THR A 166 20.10 0.94 -3.23
N VAL A 167 20.86 1.75 -3.91
CA VAL A 167 21.49 2.97 -3.37
C VAL A 167 20.71 4.16 -3.87
N ASN A 168 20.29 5.03 -2.98
CA ASN A 168 19.62 6.29 -3.32
C ASN A 168 20.30 7.45 -2.60
N TYR A 169 20.62 8.49 -3.36
CA TYR A 169 21.18 9.74 -2.87
C TYR A 169 20.32 10.90 -3.33
N ASP A 170 19.70 11.61 -2.40
CA ASP A 170 18.87 12.80 -2.69
C ASP A 170 19.10 13.87 -1.64
N PRO A 171 20.14 14.69 -1.79
CA PRO A 171 20.56 15.66 -0.79
C PRO A 171 19.60 16.83 -0.63
N TRP A 172 18.90 17.22 -1.69
CA TRP A 172 18.08 18.42 -1.71
C TRP A 172 16.59 18.16 -1.80
N GLY A 173 16.18 17.25 -2.67
CA GLY A 173 14.76 17.02 -2.95
C GLY A 173 14.00 16.48 -1.75
N THR A 174 14.59 15.51 -1.07
CA THR A 174 14.00 14.91 0.14
C THR A 174 13.78 15.94 1.25
N PRO A 175 14.78 16.73 1.71
CA PRO A 175 14.56 17.73 2.77
C PRO A 175 13.55 18.80 2.39
N ILE A 176 13.60 19.29 1.13
CA ILE A 176 12.65 20.31 0.65
C ILE A 176 11.21 19.74 0.66
N SER A 177 11.03 18.51 0.14
CA SER A 177 9.72 17.85 0.13
C SER A 177 9.16 17.61 1.53
N TYR A 178 9.98 17.14 2.46
CA TYR A 178 9.56 16.97 3.85
C TYR A 178 9.21 18.30 4.52
N GLY A 179 9.97 19.37 4.26
CA GLY A 179 9.62 20.72 4.68
C GLY A 179 8.23 21.13 4.16
N GLY A 180 7.96 20.80 2.89
CA GLY A 180 6.65 21.00 2.26
C GLY A 180 5.53 20.20 2.94
N TYR A 181 5.75 18.93 3.28
CA TYR A 181 4.75 18.11 3.99
C TYR A 181 4.46 18.63 5.40
N VAL A 182 5.48 19.05 6.13
CA VAL A 182 5.29 19.65 7.46
C VAL A 182 4.48 20.95 7.34
N LEU A 183 4.84 21.82 6.38
CA LEU A 183 4.11 23.07 6.15
C LEU A 183 2.66 22.78 5.72
N LEU A 184 2.43 21.75 4.89
CA LEU A 184 1.09 21.30 4.49
C LEU A 184 0.26 20.88 5.70
N ALA A 185 0.81 20.03 6.56
CA ALA A 185 0.14 19.59 7.78
C ALA A 185 -0.21 20.77 8.70
N LEU A 186 0.74 21.68 8.94
CA LEU A 186 0.52 22.88 9.73
C LEU A 186 -0.54 23.80 9.12
N SER A 187 -0.54 23.98 7.80
CA SER A 187 -1.53 24.80 7.12
C SER A 187 -2.94 24.21 7.21
N MET A 188 -3.06 22.87 7.11
CA MET A 188 -4.34 22.18 7.30
C MET A 188 -4.89 22.37 8.70
N VAL A 189 -4.05 22.19 9.72
CA VAL A 189 -4.43 22.45 11.13
C VAL A 189 -4.85 23.91 11.32
N TRP A 190 -4.10 24.85 10.74
CA TRP A 190 -4.44 26.26 10.80
C TRP A 190 -5.80 26.56 10.19
N LEU A 191 -6.09 26.01 9.00
CA LEU A 191 -7.39 26.17 8.31
C LEU A 191 -8.57 25.64 9.15
N LEU A 192 -8.35 24.60 9.96
CA LEU A 192 -9.37 24.05 10.87
C LEU A 192 -9.61 24.94 12.08
N ILE A 193 -8.55 25.58 12.60
CA ILE A 193 -8.59 26.39 13.83
C ILE A 193 -9.07 27.82 13.53
N ASP A 194 -8.63 28.40 12.41
CA ASP A 194 -8.92 29.80 12.08
C ASP A 194 -10.41 30.02 11.82
N ARG A 195 -11.00 30.87 12.68
CA ARG A 195 -12.44 31.24 12.61
C ARG A 195 -12.81 32.09 11.40
N ARG A 196 -11.82 32.73 10.77
CA ARG A 196 -12.02 33.62 9.62
C ARG A 196 -12.13 32.82 8.32
N GLU A 197 -11.58 31.62 8.30
CA GLU A 197 -11.59 30.75 7.13
C GLU A 197 -12.93 30.03 6.98
N THR A 198 -13.27 29.76 5.73
CA THR A 198 -14.56 29.13 5.35
C THR A 198 -14.75 27.77 6.03
N PHE A 199 -13.68 27.00 6.15
CA PHE A 199 -13.70 25.65 6.74
C PHE A 199 -13.97 25.71 8.25
N GLY A 200 -13.27 26.59 8.98
CA GLY A 200 -13.51 26.82 10.40
C GLY A 200 -14.90 27.34 10.72
N ARG A 201 -15.50 28.10 9.79
CA ARG A 201 -16.90 28.56 9.89
C ARG A 201 -17.91 27.44 9.62
N LEU A 202 -17.65 26.62 8.61
CA LEU A 202 -18.50 25.47 8.27
C LEU A 202 -18.55 24.44 9.40
N LEU A 203 -17.41 24.10 9.99
CA LEU A 203 -17.35 23.16 11.14
C LEU A 203 -18.16 23.62 12.35
N ARG A 204 -18.36 24.94 12.49
CA ARG A 204 -19.13 25.54 13.59
C ARG A 204 -20.56 25.91 13.21
N SER A 205 -20.97 25.65 11.96
CA SER A 205 -22.31 25.95 11.51
C SER A 205 -23.35 25.12 12.26
N PRO A 206 -24.50 25.71 12.65
CA PRO A 206 -25.58 24.97 13.29
C PRO A 206 -26.07 23.77 12.44
N LEU A 207 -26.01 23.93 11.10
CA LEU A 207 -26.40 22.89 10.14
C LEU A 207 -25.55 21.63 10.26
N LEU A 208 -24.24 21.75 10.49
CA LEU A 208 -23.36 20.58 10.70
C LEU A 208 -23.56 19.96 12.08
N ARG A 209 -23.83 20.75 13.13
CA ARG A 209 -24.15 20.19 14.45
C ARG A 209 -25.44 19.36 14.39
N HIS A 210 -26.48 19.84 13.69
CA HIS A 210 -27.72 19.09 13.51
C HIS A 210 -27.56 17.96 12.49
N GLY A 211 -26.79 18.16 11.41
CA GLY A 211 -26.50 17.12 10.43
C GLY A 211 -25.65 15.98 10.98
N ALA A 212 -24.67 16.27 11.82
CA ALA A 212 -23.85 15.23 12.48
C ALA A 212 -24.67 14.43 13.49
N THR A 213 -25.56 15.06 14.26
CA THR A 213 -26.50 14.36 15.15
C THR A 213 -27.54 13.55 14.35
N LEU A 214 -28.04 14.09 13.24
CA LEU A 214 -28.96 13.37 12.36
C LEU A 214 -28.29 12.18 11.67
N MET A 215 -27.05 12.36 11.21
CA MET A 215 -26.24 11.29 10.61
C MET A 215 -25.88 10.21 11.65
N LEU A 216 -25.56 10.61 12.88
CA LEU A 216 -25.33 9.68 14.00
C LEU A 216 -26.62 8.92 14.34
N LEU A 217 -27.78 9.58 14.37
CA LEU A 217 -29.09 8.97 14.59
C LEU A 217 -29.46 8.02 13.43
N ILE A 218 -29.17 8.39 12.16
CA ILE A 218 -29.39 7.53 11.00
C ILE A 218 -28.46 6.31 11.06
N VAL A 219 -27.19 6.47 11.41
CA VAL A 219 -26.24 5.37 11.58
C VAL A 219 -26.66 4.46 12.74
N CYS A 220 -27.14 5.03 13.85
CA CYS A 220 -27.67 4.25 14.99
C CYS A 220 -29.02 3.59 14.68
N SER A 221 -29.88 4.19 13.85
CA SER A 221 -31.18 3.61 13.46
C SER A 221 -31.07 2.60 12.32
N MET A 222 -29.96 2.55 11.61
CA MET A 222 -29.62 1.51 10.63
C MET A 222 -29.15 0.20 11.30
N SER A 223 -29.56 -0.09 12.53
CA SER A 223 -29.59 -1.45 13.03
C SER A 223 -30.69 -2.21 12.26
N VAL A 224 -30.40 -2.44 10.97
CA VAL A 224 -31.24 -3.27 10.13
C VAL A 224 -31.37 -4.62 10.83
N HIS A 225 -32.58 -5.01 11.11
CA HIS A 225 -32.92 -6.40 11.45
C HIS A 225 -32.59 -7.26 10.22
N ALA A 226 -31.30 -7.46 9.98
CA ALA A 226 -30.84 -8.46 9.04
C ALA A 226 -31.31 -9.80 9.57
N ARG A 227 -32.11 -10.53 8.78
CA ARG A 227 -32.46 -11.92 9.05
C ARG A 227 -31.17 -12.62 9.44
N SER A 228 -31.02 -12.95 10.71
CA SER A 228 -29.77 -13.50 11.24
C SER A 228 -29.55 -14.88 10.66
N VAL A 229 -28.54 -15.02 9.82
CA VAL A 229 -28.10 -16.34 9.37
C VAL A 229 -27.56 -17.09 10.57
N PRO A 230 -27.96 -18.36 10.77
CA PRO A 230 -27.57 -19.08 11.98
C PRO A 230 -26.04 -19.26 12.05
N THR A 231 -25.47 -18.74 13.11
CA THR A 231 -24.04 -18.83 13.43
C THR A 231 -23.82 -18.71 14.94
N ILE A 232 -22.57 -18.72 15.40
CA ILE A 232 -22.21 -18.52 16.80
C ILE A 232 -22.35 -17.06 17.24
N THR A 233 -22.43 -16.85 18.55
CA THR A 233 -22.42 -15.50 19.11
C THR A 233 -21.08 -14.78 18.86
N ALA A 234 -21.09 -13.44 18.75
CA ALA A 234 -19.88 -12.65 18.55
C ALA A 234 -18.81 -12.89 19.64
N GLU A 235 -19.22 -13.11 20.87
CA GLU A 235 -18.32 -13.41 21.99
C GLU A 235 -17.57 -14.74 21.78
N ARG A 236 -18.26 -15.79 21.33
CA ARG A 236 -17.63 -17.08 21.01
C ARG A 236 -16.72 -16.96 19.78
N ALA A 237 -17.15 -16.21 18.78
CA ALA A 237 -16.35 -15.93 17.58
C ALA A 237 -15.03 -15.22 17.94
N ASN A 238 -15.07 -14.23 18.82
CA ASN A 238 -13.87 -13.53 19.29
C ASN A 238 -12.89 -14.44 20.03
N ARG A 239 -13.36 -15.40 20.82
CA ARG A 239 -12.48 -16.39 21.47
C ARG A 239 -11.80 -17.32 20.45
N LEU A 240 -12.49 -17.68 19.38
CA LEU A 240 -11.92 -18.49 18.30
C LEU A 240 -10.99 -17.70 17.40
N ALA A 241 -11.15 -16.37 17.33
CA ALA A 241 -10.36 -15.48 16.49
C ALA A 241 -8.84 -15.58 16.73
N GLU A 242 -8.43 -15.82 17.97
CA GLU A 242 -7.04 -15.90 18.40
C GLU A 242 -6.44 -17.29 18.23
N MET A 243 -7.25 -18.30 17.90
CA MET A 243 -6.78 -19.67 17.74
C MET A 243 -5.73 -19.75 16.62
N PRO A 244 -4.54 -20.33 16.90
CA PRO A 244 -3.50 -20.46 15.87
C PRO A 244 -3.91 -21.53 14.85
N VAL A 245 -3.81 -21.18 13.57
CA VAL A 245 -4.07 -22.08 12.44
C VAL A 245 -2.92 -21.97 11.43
N VAL A 246 -2.66 -23.03 10.70
CA VAL A 246 -1.71 -22.98 9.56
C VAL A 246 -2.44 -22.42 8.36
N TYR A 247 -2.00 -21.28 7.87
CA TYR A 247 -2.57 -20.59 6.72
C TYR A 247 -1.49 -19.92 5.88
N ASN A 248 -1.44 -20.24 4.57
CA ASN A 248 -0.40 -19.79 3.64
C ASN A 248 1.01 -20.09 4.17
N ASP A 249 1.24 -21.34 4.57
CA ASP A 249 2.51 -21.91 5.07
C ASP A 249 3.06 -21.20 6.32
N ARG A 250 2.21 -20.54 7.08
CA ARG A 250 2.58 -19.88 8.35
C ARG A 250 1.52 -20.09 9.42
N ILE A 251 1.92 -20.02 10.66
CA ILE A 251 0.98 -19.98 11.79
C ILE A 251 0.41 -18.56 11.87
N ALA A 252 -0.90 -18.45 11.76
CA ALA A 252 -1.65 -17.20 11.84
C ALA A 252 -2.88 -17.37 12.75
N PRO A 253 -3.42 -16.30 13.36
CA PRO A 253 -4.69 -16.35 14.05
C PRO A 253 -5.82 -16.72 13.09
N LEU A 254 -6.83 -17.46 13.55
CA LEU A 254 -8.03 -17.81 12.77
C LEU A 254 -8.72 -16.57 12.16
N ASN A 255 -8.65 -15.43 12.83
CA ASN A 255 -9.12 -14.12 12.34
C ASN A 255 -8.53 -13.78 10.97
N THR A 256 -7.22 -14.02 10.77
CA THR A 256 -6.54 -13.73 9.50
C THR A 256 -7.13 -14.57 8.37
N LEU A 257 -7.27 -15.88 8.58
CA LEU A 257 -7.89 -16.79 7.63
C LEU A 257 -9.36 -16.41 7.35
N ALA A 258 -10.14 -16.14 8.39
CA ALA A 258 -11.54 -15.79 8.27
C ALA A 258 -11.76 -14.50 7.47
N ARG A 259 -10.95 -13.47 7.74
CA ARG A 259 -11.01 -12.19 7.01
C ARG A 259 -10.62 -12.33 5.55
N ASP A 260 -9.53 -13.04 5.27
CA ASP A 260 -9.09 -13.27 3.89
C ASP A 260 -10.10 -14.10 3.10
N PHE A 261 -10.65 -15.14 3.72
CA PHE A 261 -11.73 -15.95 3.15
C PHE A 261 -12.94 -15.08 2.77
N LEU A 262 -13.45 -14.28 3.71
CA LEU A 262 -14.63 -13.46 3.48
C LEU A 262 -14.33 -12.32 2.47
N LEU A 263 -13.14 -11.75 2.49
CA LEU A 263 -12.72 -10.72 1.55
C LEU A 263 -12.65 -11.27 0.12
N LYS A 264 -12.14 -12.48 -0.07
CA LYS A 264 -12.08 -13.15 -1.38
C LYS A 264 -13.46 -13.52 -1.90
N LEU A 265 -14.35 -14.04 -1.04
CA LEU A 265 -15.68 -14.46 -1.44
C LEU A 265 -16.66 -13.30 -1.62
N TYR A 266 -16.70 -12.37 -0.69
CA TYR A 266 -17.73 -11.32 -0.62
C TYR A 266 -17.19 -9.93 -0.97
N GLY A 267 -15.86 -9.73 -0.94
CA GLY A 267 -15.23 -8.44 -1.18
C GLY A 267 -15.28 -7.48 0.02
N ARG A 268 -15.72 -7.95 1.21
CA ARG A 268 -15.78 -7.17 2.47
C ARG A 268 -15.35 -8.05 3.63
N THR A 269 -15.04 -7.44 4.77
CA THR A 269 -14.61 -8.12 6.00
C THR A 269 -15.74 -8.42 6.98
N SER A 270 -16.99 -8.11 6.62
CA SER A 270 -18.21 -8.41 7.39
C SER A 270 -19.37 -8.72 6.45
N TYR A 271 -20.33 -9.52 6.89
CA TYR A 271 -21.51 -9.93 6.13
C TYR A 271 -22.77 -9.79 6.96
N LYS A 272 -23.74 -8.96 6.54
CA LYS A 272 -25.02 -8.75 7.23
C LYS A 272 -24.86 -8.48 8.75
N GLY A 273 -23.81 -7.75 9.15
CA GLY A 273 -23.53 -7.45 10.56
C GLY A 273 -22.77 -8.53 11.32
N LEU A 274 -22.46 -9.67 10.68
CA LEU A 274 -21.65 -10.74 11.25
C LEU A 274 -20.16 -10.48 11.00
N THR A 275 -19.31 -10.86 11.96
CA THR A 275 -17.86 -10.83 11.81
C THR A 275 -17.37 -11.94 10.87
N ALA A 276 -16.15 -11.82 10.36
CA ALA A 276 -15.59 -12.81 9.45
C ALA A 276 -15.51 -14.22 10.10
N GLU A 277 -15.20 -14.27 11.39
CA GLU A 277 -15.12 -15.52 12.16
C GLU A 277 -16.50 -16.16 12.31
N GLN A 278 -17.54 -15.36 12.54
CA GLN A 278 -18.92 -15.84 12.58
C GLN A 278 -19.36 -16.43 11.24
N VAL A 279 -18.98 -15.79 10.15
CA VAL A 279 -19.26 -16.26 8.78
C VAL A 279 -18.52 -17.56 8.49
N LEU A 280 -17.21 -17.61 8.74
CA LEU A 280 -16.40 -18.81 8.53
C LEU A 280 -16.94 -19.99 9.33
N TYR A 281 -17.24 -19.77 10.60
CA TYR A 281 -17.81 -20.81 11.47
C TYR A 281 -19.19 -21.27 10.98
N GLY A 282 -20.03 -20.34 10.52
CA GLY A 282 -21.33 -20.64 9.94
C GLY A 282 -21.21 -21.55 8.71
N TRP A 283 -20.28 -21.27 7.81
CA TRP A 283 -19.97 -22.13 6.67
C TRP A 283 -19.50 -23.53 7.08
N MET A 284 -18.67 -23.62 8.11
CA MET A 284 -18.16 -24.89 8.59
C MET A 284 -19.25 -25.75 9.27
N GLN A 285 -20.16 -25.12 9.99
CA GLN A 285 -21.16 -25.85 10.79
C GLN A 285 -22.47 -26.14 10.06
N ARG A 286 -22.87 -25.27 9.14
CA ARG A 286 -24.14 -25.35 8.42
C ARG A 286 -23.97 -24.99 6.93
N PRO A 287 -23.18 -25.75 6.17
CA PRO A 287 -22.89 -25.45 4.77
C PRO A 287 -24.16 -25.38 3.93
N GLU A 288 -25.17 -26.19 4.20
CA GLU A 288 -26.47 -26.20 3.49
C GLU A 288 -27.18 -24.84 3.57
N THR A 289 -27.27 -24.27 4.79
CA THR A 289 -27.92 -22.96 4.98
C THR A 289 -27.11 -21.82 4.34
N TRP A 290 -25.78 -21.90 4.41
CA TRP A 290 -24.89 -20.87 3.88
C TRP A 290 -24.70 -20.96 2.37
N SER A 291 -24.92 -22.11 1.76
CA SER A 291 -24.89 -22.26 0.30
C SER A 291 -25.96 -21.45 -0.44
N ASP A 292 -27.09 -21.18 0.25
CA ASP A 292 -28.18 -20.35 -0.26
C ASP A 292 -27.97 -18.84 -0.04
N GLU A 293 -26.94 -18.45 0.70
CA GLU A 293 -26.63 -17.03 0.92
C GLU A 293 -25.91 -16.40 -0.28
N PRO A 294 -26.40 -15.25 -0.80
CA PRO A 294 -25.80 -14.57 -1.95
C PRO A 294 -24.53 -13.82 -1.55
N MET A 295 -23.41 -14.51 -1.43
CA MET A 295 -22.16 -13.94 -0.94
C MET A 295 -20.93 -14.17 -1.86
N LEU A 296 -21.07 -14.90 -2.95
CA LEU A 296 -20.01 -15.08 -3.92
C LEU A 296 -19.95 -13.87 -4.86
N LEU A 297 -18.95 -13.04 -4.75
CA LEU A 297 -18.78 -11.83 -5.58
C LEU A 297 -18.39 -12.20 -7.02
N VAL A 298 -19.29 -12.03 -7.95
CA VAL A 298 -19.07 -12.23 -9.38
C VAL A 298 -18.87 -10.87 -10.06
N LYS A 299 -17.60 -10.54 -10.34
CA LYS A 299 -17.22 -9.23 -10.94
C LYS A 299 -17.53 -9.15 -12.42
N ASP A 300 -17.33 -10.25 -13.16
CA ASP A 300 -17.52 -10.32 -14.60
C ASP A 300 -19.01 -10.31 -14.96
N SER A 301 -19.40 -9.41 -15.87
CA SER A 301 -20.78 -9.25 -16.33
C SER A 301 -21.25 -10.39 -17.24
N LYS A 302 -20.33 -10.96 -18.07
CA LYS A 302 -20.66 -12.09 -18.93
C LYS A 302 -20.92 -13.34 -18.11
N LEU A 303 -20.08 -13.56 -17.09
CA LEU A 303 -20.24 -14.68 -16.17
C LEU A 303 -21.55 -14.58 -15.38
N ARG A 304 -21.96 -13.39 -14.94
CA ARG A 304 -23.26 -13.17 -14.28
C ARG A 304 -24.43 -13.54 -15.19
N GLN A 305 -24.37 -13.12 -16.44
CA GLN A 305 -25.41 -13.44 -17.44
C GLN A 305 -25.51 -14.95 -17.68
N GLN A 306 -24.38 -15.65 -17.78
CA GLN A 306 -24.33 -17.10 -17.97
C GLN A 306 -24.87 -17.87 -16.75
N LEU A 307 -24.62 -17.37 -15.54
CA LEU A 307 -25.16 -17.96 -14.31
C LEU A 307 -26.61 -17.57 -14.03
N GLY A 308 -27.19 -16.63 -14.81
CA GLY A 308 -28.57 -16.14 -14.62
C GLY A 308 -28.75 -15.30 -13.33
N ILE A 309 -27.73 -14.52 -12.96
CA ILE A 309 -27.70 -13.73 -11.70
C ILE A 309 -27.99 -12.28 -12.03
N ASP A 310 -29.05 -11.71 -11.42
CA ASP A 310 -29.42 -10.30 -11.60
C ASP A 310 -28.51 -9.32 -10.83
N GLY A 311 -27.82 -9.80 -9.77
CA GLY A 311 -26.99 -9.01 -8.86
C GLY A 311 -25.48 -9.21 -9.04
N LYS A 312 -24.70 -8.62 -8.13
CA LYS A 312 -23.23 -8.81 -8.07
C LYS A 312 -22.82 -10.07 -7.31
N TYR A 313 -23.75 -10.70 -6.59
CA TYR A 313 -23.49 -11.81 -5.69
C TYR A 313 -24.29 -13.04 -6.10
N ALA A 314 -23.59 -14.15 -6.25
CA ALA A 314 -24.15 -15.48 -6.47
C ALA A 314 -24.30 -16.23 -5.15
N ARG A 315 -25.19 -17.21 -5.13
CA ARG A 315 -25.23 -18.29 -4.13
C ARG A 315 -24.30 -19.40 -4.58
N LEU A 316 -23.83 -20.20 -3.65
CA LEU A 316 -23.07 -21.40 -4.02
C LEU A 316 -23.93 -22.35 -4.87
N ALA A 317 -25.20 -22.45 -4.52
CA ALA A 317 -26.18 -23.25 -5.30
C ALA A 317 -26.32 -22.80 -6.77
N ASP A 318 -26.16 -21.52 -7.08
CA ASP A 318 -26.27 -20.99 -8.46
C ASP A 318 -25.14 -21.48 -9.38
N LEU A 319 -24.04 -21.98 -8.81
CA LEU A 319 -22.92 -22.56 -9.57
C LEU A 319 -23.15 -23.98 -10.05
N PHE A 320 -24.21 -24.63 -9.58
CA PHE A 320 -24.56 -26.01 -9.97
C PHE A 320 -25.89 -26.04 -10.70
N ASP A 321 -26.04 -26.97 -11.62
CA ASP A 321 -27.30 -27.22 -12.27
C ASP A 321 -28.23 -28.18 -11.49
N ASN A 322 -29.42 -28.43 -11.98
CA ASN A 322 -30.39 -29.31 -11.32
C ASN A 322 -29.94 -30.77 -11.22
N THR A 323 -28.88 -31.14 -11.97
CA THR A 323 -28.25 -32.48 -11.94
C THR A 323 -27.06 -32.56 -11.00
N GLY A 324 -26.69 -31.41 -10.36
CA GLY A 324 -25.53 -31.29 -9.48
C GLY A 324 -24.20 -31.11 -10.23
N GLN A 325 -24.24 -30.89 -11.55
CA GLN A 325 -23.02 -30.60 -12.32
C GLN A 325 -22.62 -29.13 -12.20
N TYR A 326 -21.30 -28.88 -12.15
CA TYR A 326 -20.74 -27.54 -12.04
C TYR A 326 -20.89 -26.78 -13.38
N ARG A 327 -21.71 -25.73 -13.39
CA ARG A 327 -22.07 -24.97 -14.61
C ARG A 327 -20.87 -24.33 -15.30
N LEU A 328 -19.78 -24.04 -14.57
CA LEU A 328 -18.59 -23.41 -15.13
C LEU A 328 -17.58 -24.42 -15.71
N GLN A 329 -17.87 -25.72 -15.67
CA GLN A 329 -16.95 -26.77 -16.18
C GLN A 329 -16.67 -26.61 -17.68
N GLN A 330 -17.67 -26.22 -18.45
CA GLN A 330 -17.52 -25.97 -19.88
C GLN A 330 -16.65 -24.73 -20.17
N LEU A 331 -16.74 -23.70 -19.34
CA LEU A 331 -15.93 -22.48 -19.45
C LEU A 331 -14.46 -22.71 -19.07
N ILE A 332 -14.19 -23.55 -18.09
CA ILE A 332 -12.83 -23.95 -17.73
C ILE A 332 -12.20 -24.78 -18.84
N ALA A 333 -12.97 -25.66 -19.45
CA ALA A 333 -12.50 -26.48 -20.57
C ALA A 333 -12.24 -25.66 -21.86
N SER A 334 -13.01 -24.59 -22.10
CA SER A 334 -12.84 -23.70 -23.27
C SER A 334 -11.87 -22.54 -23.04
N GLY A 335 -11.55 -22.20 -21.78
CA GLY A 335 -10.64 -21.10 -21.41
C GLY A 335 -9.15 -21.46 -21.39
N GLY A 336 -8.78 -22.69 -21.74
CA GLY A 336 -7.40 -23.15 -21.86
C GLY A 336 -6.71 -22.82 -23.20
N GLU A 337 -7.36 -22.07 -24.09
CA GLU A 337 -6.82 -21.72 -25.41
C GLU A 337 -6.87 -20.20 -25.71
N THR A 338 -6.45 -19.36 -24.76
CA THR A 338 -6.11 -17.96 -25.11
C THR A 338 -4.92 -17.48 -24.32
#